data_70ecbf5344898577b370d09ec7a858be
#
_entry.id   70ecbf5344898577b370d09ec7a858be
#
_cell.length_a   1.000
_cell.length_b   1.000
_cell.length_c   1.000
_cell.angle_alpha   90.00
_cell.angle_beta   90.00
_cell.angle_gamma   90.00
#
_symmetry.space_group_name_H-M   'P 1'
#
loop_
_entity.id
_entity.type
_entity.pdbx_description
1 polymer ?
#
loop_
_entity_poly.entity_id
_entity_poly.type
_entity_poly.pdbx_seq_one_letter_code
_entity_poly.pdbx_strand_id
1 'polypeptide(L)'
;MYIGSSDAGKTVEELEGLYDHSRDTLAYQLFYQHIGGLNYETMKKRIGRIEVLLEEMFEKLELLINSRKWNLILEEMNQIFDYARKSEPEPAGMKRLFLNSLLNLYWSCLEEADRRSFPIDKIIEVTNCTDIDQLENMVLIQAKEIIRLLIGKQKKYSDSVFKIMQYMEARYAEPVTLDELANHVHMNRSYISHLFKKETGRNINAYLL
;
A
#
# COMPACT_ATOMS: atom_id res chain seq x y z
N MET A 1 -20.49 16.49 15.06
CA MET A 1 -19.99 15.73 16.22
C MET A 1 -20.58 14.33 16.15
N TYR A 2 -19.73 13.29 16.19
CA TYR A 2 -20.16 11.90 16.20
C TYR A 2 -20.08 11.36 17.62
N ILE A 3 -20.99 10.46 17.96
CA ILE A 3 -21.06 9.83 19.29
C ILE A 3 -21.16 8.31 19.08
N GLY A 4 -20.18 7.58 19.59
CA GLY A 4 -20.26 6.12 19.74
C GLY A 4 -20.78 5.80 21.13
N SER A 5 -21.79 4.94 21.23
CA SER A 5 -22.34 4.49 22.50
C SER A 5 -22.12 2.99 22.68
N SER A 6 -21.78 2.60 23.90
CA SER A 6 -21.77 1.21 24.34
C SER A 6 -23.16 0.73 24.80
N ASP A 7 -23.21 -0.51 25.21
CA ASP A 7 -24.32 -1.05 25.98
C ASP A 7 -24.37 -0.47 27.40
N ALA A 8 -25.45 -0.70 28.12
CA ALA A 8 -25.56 -0.34 29.52
C ALA A 8 -24.82 -1.35 30.39
N GLY A 9 -23.83 -0.89 31.15
CA GLY A 9 -23.11 -1.69 32.14
C GLY A 9 -23.87 -1.72 33.48
N LYS A 10 -23.60 -2.77 34.26
CA LYS A 10 -24.18 -2.96 35.60
C LYS A 10 -23.14 -2.85 36.71
N THR A 11 -21.88 -3.02 36.39
CA THR A 11 -20.75 -3.01 37.35
C THR A 11 -19.61 -2.14 36.88
N VAL A 12 -18.71 -1.78 37.80
CA VAL A 12 -17.50 -0.96 37.49
C VAL A 12 -16.48 -1.76 36.69
N GLU A 13 -16.44 -3.07 36.88
CA GLU A 13 -15.53 -3.98 36.19
C GLU A 13 -15.84 -4.05 34.69
N GLU A 14 -17.05 -3.72 34.28
CA GLU A 14 -17.45 -3.69 32.85
C GLU A 14 -17.03 -2.42 32.13
N LEU A 15 -16.54 -1.36 32.82
CA LEU A 15 -16.27 -0.06 32.25
C LEU A 15 -15.24 -0.09 31.11
N GLU A 16 -14.18 -0.87 31.24
CA GLU A 16 -13.15 -1.01 30.22
C GLU A 16 -13.75 -1.57 28.92
N GLY A 17 -14.50 -2.67 29.03
CA GLY A 17 -15.18 -3.27 27.88
C GLY A 17 -16.20 -2.34 27.22
N LEU A 18 -16.95 -1.58 28.03
CA LEU A 18 -17.93 -0.61 27.52
C LEU A 18 -17.26 0.56 26.80
N TYR A 19 -16.10 1.01 27.30
CA TYR A 19 -15.29 2.02 26.62
C TYR A 19 -14.80 1.51 25.27
N ASP A 20 -14.27 0.28 25.21
CA ASP A 20 -13.83 -0.34 23.97
C ASP A 20 -15.00 -0.48 22.97
N HIS A 21 -16.16 -0.91 23.41
CA HIS A 21 -17.36 -0.99 22.58
C HIS A 21 -17.74 0.37 21.98
N SER A 22 -17.68 1.45 22.76
CA SER A 22 -18.02 2.79 22.28
C SER A 22 -16.98 3.31 21.28
N ARG A 23 -15.70 3.03 21.53
CA ARG A 23 -14.58 3.38 20.64
C ARG A 23 -14.67 2.64 19.31
N ASP A 24 -14.90 1.32 19.35
CA ASP A 24 -15.02 0.50 18.17
C ASP A 24 -16.25 0.88 17.34
N THR A 25 -17.36 1.19 18.01
CA THR A 25 -18.57 1.71 17.35
C THR A 25 -18.29 3.05 16.66
N LEU A 26 -17.57 3.95 17.34
CA LEU A 26 -17.23 5.26 16.79
C LEU A 26 -16.33 5.15 15.54
N ALA A 27 -15.48 4.13 15.43
CA ALA A 27 -14.64 3.92 14.26
C ALA A 27 -15.46 3.79 12.97
N TYR A 28 -16.68 3.21 13.06
CA TYR A 28 -17.60 3.07 11.92
C TYR A 28 -18.17 4.40 11.40
N GLN A 29 -17.93 5.55 12.06
CA GLN A 29 -18.24 6.85 11.50
C GLN A 29 -17.65 7.04 10.09
N LEU A 30 -16.60 6.29 9.76
CA LEU A 30 -15.98 6.25 8.42
C LEU A 30 -17.03 6.08 7.31
N PHE A 31 -18.05 5.27 7.53
CA PHE A 31 -19.10 4.95 6.56
C PHE A 31 -20.40 5.76 6.75
N TYR A 32 -20.53 6.51 7.85
CA TYR A 32 -21.80 7.14 8.27
C TYR A 32 -21.64 8.64 8.50
N GLN A 33 -21.35 9.40 7.45
CA GLN A 33 -21.03 10.84 7.52
C GLN A 33 -22.13 11.72 8.12
N HIS A 34 -23.39 11.30 8.07
CA HIS A 34 -24.53 12.13 8.44
C HIS A 34 -25.29 11.63 9.69
N ILE A 35 -24.83 10.57 10.33
CA ILE A 35 -25.45 9.97 11.49
C ILE A 35 -24.72 10.47 12.74
N GLY A 36 -25.41 11.27 13.58
CA GLY A 36 -24.79 11.86 14.77
C GLY A 36 -24.53 10.90 15.92
N GLY A 37 -25.09 9.67 15.89
CA GLY A 37 -24.89 8.67 16.92
C GLY A 37 -24.90 7.25 16.36
N LEU A 38 -23.92 6.45 16.78
CA LEU A 38 -23.80 5.03 16.47
C LEU A 38 -23.87 4.24 17.77
N ASN A 39 -24.60 3.14 17.77
CA ASN A 39 -24.80 2.29 18.94
C ASN A 39 -24.17 0.91 18.75
N TYR A 40 -23.49 0.42 19.79
CA TYR A 40 -22.78 -0.87 19.74
C TYR A 40 -23.70 -2.04 19.40
N GLU A 41 -24.90 -2.13 20.01
CA GLU A 41 -25.84 -3.22 19.74
C GLU A 41 -26.23 -3.33 18.26
N THR A 42 -26.31 -2.20 17.56
CA THR A 42 -26.61 -2.18 16.13
C THR A 42 -25.39 -2.55 15.28
N MET A 43 -24.18 -2.28 15.77
CA MET A 43 -22.92 -2.45 15.03
C MET A 43 -22.20 -3.75 15.36
N LYS A 44 -22.48 -4.39 16.51
CA LYS A 44 -21.69 -5.54 17.01
C LYS A 44 -21.62 -6.74 16.06
N LYS A 45 -22.59 -6.91 15.18
CA LYS A 45 -22.55 -7.96 14.14
C LYS A 45 -21.50 -7.67 13.05
N ARG A 46 -21.04 -6.43 12.95
CA ARG A 46 -20.06 -5.95 11.97
C ARG A 46 -18.68 -5.79 12.58
N ILE A 47 -18.63 -5.45 13.88
CA ILE A 47 -17.37 -5.26 14.61
C ILE A 47 -16.58 -6.57 14.66
N GLY A 48 -15.31 -6.51 14.27
CA GLY A 48 -14.41 -7.68 14.25
C GLY A 48 -14.67 -8.70 13.15
N ARG A 49 -15.59 -8.42 12.21
CA ARG A 49 -15.82 -9.30 11.07
C ARG A 49 -14.69 -9.14 10.06
N ILE A 50 -13.86 -10.16 9.96
CA ILE A 50 -12.89 -10.28 8.88
C ILE A 50 -13.65 -10.69 7.62
N GLU A 51 -13.58 -9.87 6.60
CA GLU A 51 -14.19 -10.20 5.31
C GLU A 51 -13.13 -10.84 4.41
N VAL A 52 -13.23 -12.15 4.25
CA VAL A 52 -12.31 -12.95 3.40
C VAL A 52 -12.15 -12.32 2.01
N LEU A 53 -13.24 -11.83 1.43
CA LEU A 53 -13.21 -11.20 0.11
C LEU A 53 -12.39 -9.91 0.10
N LEU A 54 -12.42 -9.12 1.19
CA LEU A 54 -11.60 -7.91 1.29
C LEU A 54 -10.12 -8.27 1.32
N GLU A 55 -9.72 -9.30 2.07
CA GLU A 55 -8.35 -9.78 2.12
C GLU A 55 -7.88 -10.28 0.74
N GLU A 56 -8.69 -11.06 0.02
CA GLU A 56 -8.40 -11.51 -1.35
C GLU A 56 -8.19 -10.33 -2.32
N MET A 57 -8.99 -9.26 -2.20
CA MET A 57 -8.82 -8.06 -3.02
C MET A 57 -7.49 -7.34 -2.70
N PHE A 58 -7.08 -7.28 -1.44
CA PHE A 58 -5.78 -6.72 -1.07
C PHE A 58 -4.61 -7.62 -1.49
N GLU A 59 -4.73 -8.93 -1.42
CA GLU A 59 -3.73 -9.86 -1.97
C GLU A 59 -3.55 -9.65 -3.48
N LYS A 60 -4.66 -9.50 -4.21
CA LYS A 60 -4.61 -9.16 -5.63
C LYS A 60 -3.91 -7.82 -5.89
N LEU A 61 -4.20 -6.80 -5.07
CA LEU A 61 -3.53 -5.50 -5.14
C LEU A 61 -2.01 -5.64 -4.91
N GLU A 62 -1.58 -6.43 -3.95
CA GLU A 62 -0.16 -6.71 -3.70
C GLU A 62 0.50 -7.43 -4.88
N LEU A 63 -0.17 -8.41 -5.49
CA LEU A 63 0.32 -9.07 -6.71
C LEU A 63 0.48 -8.07 -7.87
N LEU A 64 -0.42 -7.11 -8.02
CA LEU A 64 -0.31 -6.05 -9.03
C LEU A 64 0.89 -5.12 -8.75
N ILE A 65 1.13 -4.76 -7.49
CA ILE A 65 2.29 -3.96 -7.05
C ILE A 65 3.59 -4.70 -7.37
N ASN A 66 3.70 -5.97 -6.94
CA ASN A 66 4.87 -6.81 -7.15
C ASN A 66 5.14 -7.08 -8.65
N SER A 67 4.08 -7.21 -9.43
CA SER A 67 4.16 -7.40 -10.90
C SER A 67 4.34 -6.10 -11.67
N ARG A 68 4.40 -4.95 -10.98
CA ARG A 68 4.56 -3.59 -11.54
C ARG A 68 3.50 -3.24 -12.60
N LYS A 69 2.28 -3.71 -12.42
CA LYS A 69 1.14 -3.41 -13.29
C LYS A 69 0.45 -2.10 -12.89
N TRP A 70 1.20 -1.00 -12.97
CA TRP A 70 0.84 0.31 -12.43
C TRP A 70 -0.53 0.83 -12.87
N ASN A 71 -0.93 0.56 -14.10
CA ASN A 71 -2.22 0.96 -14.66
C ASN A 71 -3.42 0.27 -14.01
N LEU A 72 -3.22 -0.93 -13.43
CA LEU A 72 -4.30 -1.71 -12.80
C LEU A 72 -4.41 -1.45 -11.30
N ILE A 73 -3.37 -0.90 -10.65
CA ILE A 73 -3.36 -0.67 -9.20
C ILE A 73 -4.45 0.30 -8.78
N LEU A 74 -4.61 1.43 -9.49
CA LEU A 74 -5.61 2.44 -9.16
C LEU A 74 -7.03 1.92 -9.38
N GLU A 75 -7.23 1.09 -10.41
CA GLU A 75 -8.51 0.45 -10.67
C GLU A 75 -8.88 -0.53 -9.56
N GLU A 76 -7.93 -1.37 -9.13
CA GLU A 76 -8.13 -2.30 -8.01
C GLU A 76 -8.43 -1.56 -6.70
N MET A 77 -7.69 -0.48 -6.39
CA MET A 77 -7.97 0.35 -5.21
C MET A 77 -9.39 0.92 -5.24
N ASN A 78 -9.86 1.42 -6.39
CA ASN A 78 -11.25 1.90 -6.52
C ASN A 78 -12.26 0.77 -6.26
N GLN A 79 -12.04 -0.45 -6.81
CA GLN A 79 -12.92 -1.60 -6.57
C GLN A 79 -12.97 -1.98 -5.08
N ILE A 80 -11.84 -1.89 -4.37
CA ILE A 80 -11.79 -2.13 -2.92
C ILE A 80 -12.63 -1.08 -2.19
N PHE A 81 -12.56 0.21 -2.54
CA PHE A 81 -13.38 1.25 -1.93
C PHE A 81 -14.87 1.08 -2.23
N ASP A 82 -15.23 0.72 -3.46
CA ASP A 82 -16.61 0.42 -3.83
C ASP A 82 -17.19 -0.76 -3.05
N TYR A 83 -16.37 -1.79 -2.84
CA TYR A 83 -16.73 -2.92 -2.00
C TYR A 83 -16.87 -2.51 -0.54
N ALA A 84 -15.92 -1.74 0.00
CA ALA A 84 -15.93 -1.29 1.38
C ALA A 84 -17.16 -0.43 1.71
N ARG A 85 -17.64 0.40 0.79
CA ARG A 85 -18.90 1.18 0.97
C ARG A 85 -20.12 0.30 1.11
N LYS A 86 -20.13 -0.88 0.48
CA LYS A 86 -21.27 -1.82 0.52
C LYS A 86 -21.21 -2.75 1.71
N SER A 87 -20.03 -3.22 2.04
CA SER A 87 -19.81 -4.24 3.06
C SER A 87 -19.54 -3.68 4.45
N GLU A 88 -19.07 -2.42 4.53
CA GLU A 88 -18.71 -1.71 5.75
C GLU A 88 -17.80 -2.54 6.66
N PRO A 89 -16.61 -2.93 6.17
CA PRO A 89 -15.68 -3.75 6.92
C PRO A 89 -15.16 -3.05 8.17
N GLU A 90 -14.43 -3.77 9.02
CA GLU A 90 -13.79 -3.18 10.20
C GLU A 90 -12.82 -2.05 9.77
N PRO A 91 -13.10 -0.78 10.22
CA PRO A 91 -12.40 0.39 9.67
C PRO A 91 -10.90 0.42 9.91
N ALA A 92 -10.45 -0.03 11.10
CA ALA A 92 -9.02 -0.01 11.44
C ALA A 92 -8.24 -1.04 10.63
N GLY A 93 -8.80 -2.25 10.44
CA GLY A 93 -8.23 -3.29 9.58
C GLY A 93 -8.12 -2.84 8.14
N MET A 94 -9.18 -2.27 7.59
CA MET A 94 -9.17 -1.74 6.22
C MET A 94 -8.12 -0.65 6.02
N LYS A 95 -8.04 0.32 6.94
CA LYS A 95 -7.02 1.39 6.88
C LYS A 95 -5.61 0.82 6.94
N ARG A 96 -5.37 -0.18 7.81
CA ARG A 96 -4.09 -0.88 7.93
C ARG A 96 -3.70 -1.58 6.63
N LEU A 97 -4.63 -2.23 5.94
CA LEU A 97 -4.40 -2.89 4.66
C LEU A 97 -4.02 -1.86 3.57
N PHE A 98 -4.75 -0.75 3.46
CA PHE A 98 -4.37 0.33 2.54
C PHE A 98 -3.01 0.93 2.86
N LEU A 99 -2.71 1.12 4.14
CA LEU A 99 -1.43 1.64 4.57
C LEU A 99 -0.29 0.71 4.18
N ASN A 100 -0.44 -0.60 4.41
CA ASN A 100 0.54 -1.61 4.00
C ASN A 100 0.75 -1.60 2.48
N SER A 101 -0.33 -1.51 1.70
CA SER A 101 -0.23 -1.45 0.23
C SER A 101 0.47 -0.18 -0.26
N LEU A 102 0.21 0.97 0.36
CA LEU A 102 0.92 2.22 0.06
C LEU A 102 2.41 2.13 0.43
N LEU A 103 2.72 1.52 1.57
CA LEU A 103 4.09 1.26 2.00
C LEU A 103 4.82 0.35 1.00
N ASN A 104 4.22 -0.77 0.61
CA ASN A 104 4.80 -1.70 -0.37
C ASN A 104 5.02 -1.01 -1.72
N LEU A 105 4.05 -0.21 -2.17
CA LEU A 105 4.17 0.60 -3.38
C LEU A 105 5.32 1.62 -3.27
N TYR A 106 5.45 2.28 -2.13
CA TYR A 106 6.52 3.24 -1.86
C TYR A 106 7.90 2.57 -1.81
N TRP A 107 8.03 1.43 -1.10
CA TRP A 107 9.28 0.68 -1.03
C TRP A 107 9.73 0.13 -2.37
N SER A 108 8.79 -0.17 -3.28
CA SER A 108 9.13 -0.56 -4.65
C SER A 108 9.75 0.59 -5.48
N CYS A 109 9.66 1.84 -4.96
CA CYS A 109 10.21 3.04 -5.62
C CYS A 109 11.65 3.37 -5.25
N LEU A 110 12.08 2.97 -4.05
CA LEU A 110 13.25 3.59 -3.44
C LEU A 110 14.52 2.78 -3.69
N GLU A 111 15.53 3.45 -4.27
CA GLU A 111 16.93 3.10 -4.08
C GLU A 111 17.30 3.33 -2.60
N GLU A 112 18.24 2.57 -2.06
CA GLU A 112 18.64 2.63 -0.64
C GLU A 112 18.96 4.05 -0.13
N ALA A 113 19.44 4.93 -1.00
CA ALA A 113 19.78 6.31 -0.66
C ALA A 113 18.55 7.20 -0.36
N ASP A 114 17.39 6.89 -0.93
CA ASP A 114 16.17 7.70 -0.82
C ASP A 114 15.24 7.24 0.30
N ARG A 115 15.52 6.11 0.94
CA ARG A 115 14.68 5.53 2.01
C ARG A 115 14.51 6.41 3.26
N ARG A 116 15.29 7.48 3.36
CA ARG A 116 15.28 8.40 4.53
C ARG A 116 14.16 9.44 4.52
N SER A 117 13.45 9.62 3.41
CA SER A 117 12.43 10.67 3.28
C SER A 117 11.00 10.11 3.18
N PHE A 118 10.72 9.04 3.93
CA PHE A 118 9.37 8.51 3.98
C PHE A 118 8.42 9.55 4.63
N PRO A 119 7.31 9.92 3.98
CA PRO A 119 6.38 10.91 4.49
C PRO A 119 5.50 10.31 5.61
N ILE A 120 6.06 10.19 6.82
CA ILE A 120 5.37 9.66 8.01
C ILE A 120 4.06 10.42 8.26
N ASP A 121 4.05 11.73 8.02
CA ASP A 121 2.86 12.57 8.21
C ASP A 121 1.65 12.06 7.43
N LYS A 122 1.86 11.55 6.22
CA LYS A 122 0.81 11.02 5.36
C LYS A 122 0.23 9.69 5.85
N ILE A 123 1.01 8.89 6.58
CA ILE A 123 0.51 7.69 7.27
C ILE A 123 -0.46 8.09 8.38
N ILE A 124 -0.07 9.09 9.17
CA ILE A 124 -0.88 9.60 10.27
C ILE A 124 -2.22 10.13 9.73
N GLU A 125 -2.21 10.83 8.60
CA GLU A 125 -3.43 11.30 7.94
C GLU A 125 -4.38 10.16 7.59
N VAL A 126 -3.88 9.08 6.99
CA VAL A 126 -4.70 7.89 6.63
C VAL A 126 -5.32 7.25 7.88
N THR A 127 -4.54 7.08 8.95
CA THR A 127 -5.03 6.45 10.19
C THR A 127 -6.10 7.30 10.90
N ASN A 128 -5.97 8.63 10.85
CA ASN A 128 -6.88 9.57 11.50
C ASN A 128 -8.12 9.93 10.67
N CYS A 129 -8.19 9.49 9.41
CA CYS A 129 -9.32 9.80 8.55
C CYS A 129 -10.62 9.19 9.09
N THR A 130 -11.69 9.97 9.14
CA THR A 130 -13.01 9.57 9.67
C THR A 130 -14.11 9.55 8.62
N ASP A 131 -13.73 9.74 7.36
CA ASP A 131 -14.63 9.82 6.22
C ASP A 131 -14.08 8.98 5.07
N ILE A 132 -14.93 8.09 4.50
CA ILE A 132 -14.48 7.14 3.48
C ILE A 132 -14.10 7.82 2.15
N ASP A 133 -14.77 8.91 1.78
CA ASP A 133 -14.49 9.62 0.54
C ASP A 133 -13.19 10.40 0.67
N GLN A 134 -12.92 10.98 1.84
CA GLN A 134 -11.62 11.58 2.15
C GLN A 134 -10.52 10.53 2.15
N LEU A 135 -10.76 9.37 2.78
CA LEU A 135 -9.79 8.27 2.83
C LEU A 135 -9.44 7.80 1.41
N GLU A 136 -10.45 7.56 0.56
CA GLU A 136 -10.25 7.16 -0.83
C GLU A 136 -9.41 8.20 -1.58
N ASN A 137 -9.80 9.47 -1.50
CA ASN A 137 -9.08 10.54 -2.18
C ASN A 137 -7.62 10.61 -1.75
N MET A 138 -7.36 10.52 -0.45
CA MET A 138 -5.99 10.51 0.09
C MET A 138 -5.18 9.32 -0.40
N VAL A 139 -5.71 8.10 -0.31
CA VAL A 139 -5.04 6.88 -0.75
C VAL A 139 -4.74 6.94 -2.25
N LEU A 140 -5.71 7.34 -3.07
CA LEU A 140 -5.54 7.43 -4.52
C LEU A 140 -4.55 8.53 -4.94
N ILE A 141 -4.54 9.68 -4.27
CA ILE A 141 -3.55 10.74 -4.53
C ILE A 141 -2.15 10.22 -4.23
N GLN A 142 -1.94 9.60 -3.06
CA GLN A 142 -0.65 9.05 -2.68
C GLN A 142 -0.18 7.97 -3.66
N ALA A 143 -1.06 7.01 -4.00
CA ALA A 143 -0.74 5.96 -4.98
C ALA A 143 -0.36 6.55 -6.35
N LYS A 144 -1.11 7.55 -6.84
CA LYS A 144 -0.82 8.24 -8.11
C LYS A 144 0.54 8.94 -8.09
N GLU A 145 0.87 9.64 -7.02
CA GLU A 145 2.17 10.32 -6.85
C GLU A 145 3.32 9.31 -6.90
N ILE A 146 3.19 8.21 -6.14
CA ILE A 146 4.20 7.15 -6.09
C ILE A 146 4.37 6.50 -7.48
N ILE A 147 3.27 6.12 -8.13
CA ILE A 147 3.27 5.51 -9.46
C ILE A 147 3.90 6.47 -10.48
N ARG A 148 3.62 7.77 -10.40
CA ARG A 148 4.23 8.79 -11.28
C ARG A 148 5.75 8.84 -11.12
N LEU A 149 6.24 8.76 -9.87
CA LEU A 149 7.67 8.70 -9.59
C LEU A 149 8.31 7.43 -10.17
N LEU A 150 7.62 6.27 -10.04
CA LEU A 150 8.07 5.00 -10.60
C LEU A 150 8.17 5.04 -12.13
N ILE A 151 7.12 5.53 -12.80
CA ILE A 151 7.10 5.67 -14.27
C ILE A 151 8.16 6.68 -14.73
N GLY A 152 8.36 7.76 -13.98
CA GLY A 152 9.39 8.76 -14.25
C GLY A 152 10.80 8.18 -14.14
N LYS A 153 11.07 7.32 -13.15
CA LYS A 153 12.34 6.58 -13.02
C LYS A 153 12.51 5.56 -14.15
N GLN A 154 11.46 4.86 -14.55
CA GLN A 154 11.49 3.95 -15.71
C GLN A 154 11.93 4.64 -17.02
N LYS A 155 11.48 5.88 -17.24
CA LYS A 155 11.89 6.70 -18.40
C LYS A 155 13.33 7.20 -18.32
N LYS A 156 13.95 7.18 -17.12
CA LYS A 156 15.36 7.59 -16.94
C LYS A 156 16.34 6.55 -17.50
N TYR A 157 15.92 5.29 -17.55
CA TYR A 157 16.73 4.18 -18.05
C TYR A 157 16.02 3.53 -19.23
N SER A 158 16.81 3.00 -20.17
CA SER A 158 16.28 2.16 -21.24
C SER A 158 15.66 0.88 -20.65
N ASP A 159 14.72 0.28 -21.39
CA ASP A 159 14.06 -0.99 -20.96
C ASP A 159 15.08 -2.09 -20.62
N SER A 160 16.21 -2.10 -21.33
CA SER A 160 17.26 -3.09 -21.10
C SER A 160 17.99 -2.86 -19.78
N VAL A 161 18.36 -1.61 -19.47
CA VAL A 161 19.00 -1.27 -18.18
C VAL A 161 18.05 -1.51 -17.03
N PHE A 162 16.79 -1.15 -17.21
CA PHE A 162 15.77 -1.39 -16.21
C PHE A 162 15.55 -2.89 -15.91
N LYS A 163 15.48 -3.75 -16.95
CA LYS A 163 15.39 -5.21 -16.79
C LYS A 163 16.63 -5.80 -16.11
N ILE A 164 17.81 -5.28 -16.39
CA ILE A 164 19.05 -5.69 -15.72
C ILE A 164 18.98 -5.36 -14.23
N MET A 165 18.54 -4.16 -13.87
CA MET A 165 18.40 -3.76 -12.47
C MET A 165 17.39 -4.64 -11.74
N GLN A 166 16.24 -4.93 -12.34
CA GLN A 166 15.23 -5.84 -11.79
C GLN A 166 15.77 -7.26 -11.55
N TYR A 167 16.52 -7.77 -12.52
CA TYR A 167 17.10 -9.11 -12.41
C TYR A 167 18.09 -9.21 -11.24
N MET A 168 18.93 -8.17 -11.07
CA MET A 168 19.88 -8.09 -9.96
C MET A 168 19.16 -7.94 -8.60
N GLU A 169 18.12 -7.11 -8.53
CA GLU A 169 17.33 -6.93 -7.31
C GLU A 169 16.59 -8.22 -6.89
N ALA A 170 16.01 -8.94 -7.86
CA ALA A 170 15.30 -10.19 -7.58
C ALA A 170 16.23 -11.33 -7.10
N ARG A 171 17.53 -11.22 -7.35
CA ARG A 171 18.56 -12.21 -7.03
C ARG A 171 19.70 -11.64 -6.19
N TYR A 172 19.43 -10.66 -5.34
CA TYR A 172 20.47 -9.99 -4.54
C TYR A 172 21.27 -10.92 -3.62
N ALA A 173 20.70 -12.10 -3.27
CA ALA A 173 21.35 -13.11 -2.42
C ALA A 173 22.13 -14.16 -3.23
N GLU A 174 22.09 -14.11 -4.57
CA GLU A 174 22.73 -15.07 -5.45
C GLU A 174 23.86 -14.39 -6.24
N PRO A 175 24.98 -15.09 -6.56
CA PRO A 175 26.00 -14.53 -7.44
C PRO A 175 25.45 -14.41 -8.86
N VAL A 176 25.18 -13.19 -9.31
CA VAL A 176 24.73 -12.89 -10.67
C VAL A 176 25.94 -12.53 -11.54
N THR A 177 26.04 -13.14 -12.71
CA THR A 177 27.13 -12.91 -13.65
C THR A 177 26.72 -11.95 -14.78
N LEU A 178 27.71 -11.28 -15.37
CA LEU A 178 27.48 -10.40 -16.53
C LEU A 178 26.91 -11.16 -17.74
N ASP A 179 27.23 -12.47 -17.86
CA ASP A 179 26.70 -13.36 -18.90
C ASP A 179 25.19 -13.59 -18.73
N GLU A 180 24.77 -13.86 -17.54
CA GLU A 180 23.34 -14.04 -17.23
C GLU A 180 22.55 -12.79 -17.54
N LEU A 181 23.08 -11.63 -17.16
CA LEU A 181 22.45 -10.33 -17.47
C LEU A 181 22.36 -10.09 -18.98
N ALA A 182 23.44 -10.38 -19.71
CA ALA A 182 23.50 -10.24 -21.16
C ALA A 182 22.47 -11.14 -21.87
N ASN A 183 22.37 -12.40 -21.42
CA ASN A 183 21.41 -13.37 -21.94
C ASN A 183 19.96 -12.95 -21.59
N HIS A 184 19.72 -12.44 -20.36
CA HIS A 184 18.40 -12.01 -19.92
C HIS A 184 17.82 -10.90 -20.78
N VAL A 185 18.67 -9.96 -21.25
CA VAL A 185 18.23 -8.84 -22.09
C VAL A 185 18.53 -9.05 -23.59
N HIS A 186 19.01 -10.24 -23.98
CA HIS A 186 19.36 -10.60 -25.35
C HIS A 186 20.37 -9.64 -26.01
N MET A 187 21.38 -9.22 -25.26
CA MET A 187 22.42 -8.28 -25.71
C MET A 187 23.82 -8.83 -25.40
N ASN A 188 24.85 -8.28 -26.06
CA ASN A 188 26.23 -8.67 -25.75
C ASN A 188 26.76 -7.97 -24.48
N ARG A 189 27.71 -8.59 -23.79
CA ARG A 189 28.31 -8.11 -22.53
C ARG A 189 28.90 -6.69 -22.63
N SER A 190 29.62 -6.43 -23.70
CA SER A 190 30.28 -5.12 -23.88
C SER A 190 29.25 -4.01 -24.02
N TYR A 191 28.18 -4.28 -24.76
CA TYR A 191 27.12 -3.32 -24.96
C TYR A 191 26.35 -3.04 -23.66
N ILE A 192 25.93 -4.07 -22.91
CA ILE A 192 25.21 -3.85 -21.64
C ILE A 192 26.08 -3.15 -20.60
N SER A 193 27.39 -3.46 -20.52
CA SER A 193 28.30 -2.79 -19.60
C SER A 193 28.43 -1.30 -19.92
N HIS A 194 28.57 -0.95 -21.20
CA HIS A 194 28.63 0.44 -21.64
C HIS A 194 27.31 1.17 -21.43
N LEU A 195 26.19 0.54 -21.83
CA LEU A 195 24.85 1.11 -21.69
C LEU A 195 24.50 1.37 -20.22
N PHE A 196 24.74 0.38 -19.35
CA PHE A 196 24.51 0.49 -17.93
C PHE A 196 25.32 1.63 -17.30
N LYS A 197 26.62 1.71 -17.61
CA LYS A 197 27.48 2.79 -17.12
C LYS A 197 27.03 4.15 -17.64
N LYS A 198 26.64 4.24 -18.92
CA LYS A 198 26.16 5.49 -19.54
C LYS A 198 24.90 6.00 -18.86
N GLU A 199 23.95 5.12 -18.54
CA GLU A 199 22.63 5.50 -18.00
C GLU A 199 22.62 5.63 -16.48
N THR A 200 23.35 4.76 -15.77
CA THR A 200 23.35 4.75 -14.28
C THR A 200 24.51 5.52 -13.67
N GLY A 201 25.55 5.82 -14.46
CA GLY A 201 26.80 6.43 -13.99
C GLY A 201 27.74 5.46 -13.26
N ARG A 202 27.34 4.20 -13.05
CA ARG A 202 28.09 3.18 -12.30
C ARG A 202 28.49 2.00 -13.17
N ASN A 203 29.60 1.36 -12.82
CA ASN A 203 30.00 0.13 -13.49
C ASN A 203 29.08 -1.02 -13.02
N ILE A 204 28.58 -1.83 -13.97
CA ILE A 204 27.69 -2.97 -13.66
C ILE A 204 28.34 -3.98 -12.71
N ASN A 205 29.66 -4.23 -12.82
CA ASN A 205 30.40 -5.10 -11.92
C ASN A 205 30.50 -4.55 -10.49
N ALA A 206 30.49 -3.23 -10.33
CA ALA A 206 30.47 -2.58 -9.01
C ALA A 206 29.06 -2.55 -8.39
N TYR A 207 28.06 -2.91 -9.16
CA TYR A 207 26.66 -3.05 -8.70
C TYR A 207 26.36 -4.49 -8.28
N LEU A 208 27.16 -5.46 -8.75
CA LEU A 208 27.06 -6.89 -8.43
C LEU A 208 27.83 -7.31 -7.16
N LEU A 209 28.57 -6.39 -6.55
CA LEU A 209 29.33 -6.58 -5.29
C LEU A 209 28.57 -6.03 -4.10
#